data_96012cd0910bb468e4fcbe4df9184e64
#
_entry.id   96012cd0910bb468e4fcbe4df9184e64
#
_cell.length_a   1.000
_cell.length_b   1.000
_cell.length_c   1.000
_cell.angle_alpha   90.00
_cell.angle_beta   90.00
_cell.angle_gamma   90.00
#
_symmetry.space_group_name_H-M   'P 1'
#
loop_
_entity.id
_entity.type
_entity.pdbx_description
1 polymer ?
#
loop_
_entity_poly.entity_id
_entity_poly.type
_entity_poly.pdbx_seq_one_letter_code
_entity_poly.pdbx_strand_id
1 'polypeptide(L)'
;MMIGALGDIHGEFEAADDIMKRHRDVSLWVCVGDVASNDGEYFTPPAPLYFVKGNNEEFDVLAAAIAGRPPSPMLHYLANGGPFIVGPWRVAALGGTFAPSWYNTPASQLPPSKGRKSMSASLKLGKSRDDKRRHFVRDEVLACKALANIDLFLTHEAPRPFYPAGRRIDAGKTVLNDVLAAMKPRLHLFGHHHEFTDSMRQGVRSIGLDVVTKSYLLINAETFKTERLDT
;
A
#
# COMPACT_ATOMS: atom_id res chain seq x y z
N MET A 1 1.35 18.66 -13.23
CA MET A 1 0.50 18.26 -12.10
C MET A 1 1.36 17.53 -11.07
N MET A 2 1.19 17.83 -9.78
CA MET A 2 1.84 17.10 -8.69
C MET A 2 0.87 16.07 -8.10
N ILE A 3 1.40 14.92 -7.69
CA ILE A 3 0.70 13.85 -7.00
C ILE A 3 1.45 13.59 -5.69
N GLY A 4 0.73 13.50 -4.57
CA GLY A 4 1.33 13.17 -3.30
C GLY A 4 1.39 11.66 -3.07
N ALA A 5 2.39 11.20 -2.30
CA ALA A 5 2.48 9.80 -1.89
C ALA A 5 2.81 9.70 -0.40
N LEU A 6 1.98 8.96 0.32
CA LEU A 6 2.09 8.70 1.75
C LEU A 6 2.58 7.27 1.98
N GLY A 7 3.42 7.10 2.98
CA GLY A 7 3.74 5.78 3.54
C GLY A 7 2.63 5.29 4.47
N ASP A 8 2.98 4.35 5.31
CA ASP A 8 2.08 3.74 6.28
C ASP A 8 1.50 4.80 7.23
N ILE A 9 0.17 4.86 7.33
CA ILE A 9 -0.54 5.89 8.13
C ILE A 9 -0.78 5.39 9.56
N HIS A 10 -1.18 4.12 9.73
CA HIS A 10 -1.42 3.49 11.04
C HIS A 10 -2.34 4.29 11.98
N GLY A 11 -3.34 4.99 11.44
CA GLY A 11 -4.24 5.81 12.24
C GLY A 11 -3.69 7.19 12.63
N GLU A 12 -2.50 7.56 12.18
CA GLU A 12 -1.93 8.92 12.34
C GLU A 12 -2.63 9.90 11.37
N PHE A 13 -3.95 10.00 11.54
CA PHE A 13 -4.83 10.71 10.61
C PHE A 13 -4.59 12.21 10.62
N GLU A 14 -4.24 12.78 11.77
CA GLU A 14 -3.91 14.21 11.88
C GLU A 14 -2.67 14.55 11.05
N ALA A 15 -1.62 13.74 11.12
CA ALA A 15 -0.41 13.94 10.33
C ALA A 15 -0.70 13.85 8.82
N ALA A 16 -1.48 12.85 8.39
CA ALA A 16 -1.88 12.71 7.00
C ALA A 16 -2.71 13.89 6.51
N ASP A 17 -3.69 14.34 7.31
CA ASP A 17 -4.58 15.46 7.02
C ASP A 17 -3.80 16.77 6.91
N ASP A 18 -2.88 17.03 7.83
CA ASP A 18 -2.03 18.23 7.86
C ASP A 18 -1.10 18.30 6.64
N ILE A 19 -0.48 17.17 6.24
CA ILE A 19 0.32 17.09 5.02
C ILE A 19 -0.55 17.46 3.81
N MET A 20 -1.71 16.82 3.67
CA MET A 20 -2.58 17.03 2.52
C MET A 20 -3.12 18.46 2.47
N LYS A 21 -3.45 19.08 3.61
CA LYS A 21 -3.89 20.48 3.72
C LYS A 21 -2.78 21.48 3.42
N ARG A 22 -1.53 21.14 3.71
CA ARG A 22 -0.34 21.95 3.40
C ARG A 22 -0.12 22.07 1.89
N HIS A 23 -0.50 21.05 1.14
CA HIS A 23 -0.33 20.94 -0.32
C HIS A 23 -1.67 20.97 -1.06
N ARG A 24 -2.41 22.08 -0.94
CA ARG A 24 -3.75 22.23 -1.57
C ARG A 24 -3.74 22.23 -3.11
N ASP A 25 -2.59 22.41 -3.71
CA ASP A 25 -2.34 22.31 -5.15
C ASP A 25 -2.16 20.85 -5.63
N VAL A 26 -1.99 19.91 -4.69
CA VAL A 26 -1.93 18.47 -4.96
C VAL A 26 -3.34 17.90 -4.97
N SER A 27 -3.86 17.60 -6.16
CA SER A 27 -5.26 17.23 -6.37
C SER A 27 -5.59 15.78 -6.05
N LEU A 28 -4.59 14.91 -5.90
CA LEU A 28 -4.76 13.50 -5.54
C LEU A 28 -3.52 12.93 -4.83
N TRP A 29 -3.75 11.91 -4.03
CA TRP A 29 -2.74 11.25 -3.22
C TRP A 29 -2.80 9.74 -3.41
N VAL A 30 -1.66 9.07 -3.24
CA VAL A 30 -1.55 7.61 -3.17
C VAL A 30 -0.95 7.19 -1.82
N CYS A 31 -1.29 5.98 -1.34
CA CYS A 31 -0.72 5.42 -0.13
C CYS A 31 -0.40 3.93 -0.32
N VAL A 32 0.71 3.49 0.27
CA VAL A 32 1.24 2.13 0.13
C VAL A 32 0.71 1.14 1.18
N GLY A 33 -0.39 1.50 1.86
CA GLY A 33 -1.12 0.62 2.79
C GLY A 33 -1.00 1.00 4.25
N ASP A 34 -1.55 0.15 5.10
CA ASP A 34 -1.66 0.34 6.55
C ASP A 34 -2.28 1.71 6.91
N VAL A 35 -3.45 1.99 6.28
CA VAL A 35 -4.20 3.23 6.50
C VAL A 35 -4.96 3.20 7.81
N ALA A 36 -5.59 2.07 8.14
CA ALA A 36 -6.45 1.95 9.30
C ALA A 36 -5.72 2.17 10.62
N SER A 37 -6.45 2.71 11.59
CA SER A 37 -6.01 2.72 13.00
C SER A 37 -5.96 1.30 13.58
N ASN A 38 -5.36 1.16 14.76
CA ASN A 38 -5.35 -0.11 15.51
C ASN A 38 -6.77 -0.60 15.88
N ASP A 39 -7.74 0.30 15.91
CA ASP A 39 -9.15 -0.01 16.18
C ASP A 39 -9.95 -0.29 14.89
N GLY A 40 -9.30 -0.22 13.72
CA GLY A 40 -9.92 -0.46 12.40
C GLY A 40 -10.66 0.74 11.83
N GLU A 41 -10.42 1.93 12.36
CA GLU A 41 -11.04 3.16 11.90
C GLU A 41 -10.29 3.73 10.70
N TYR A 42 -11.03 4.50 9.88
CA TYR A 42 -10.51 5.26 8.75
C TYR A 42 -10.93 6.72 8.87
N PHE A 43 -10.20 7.61 8.23
CA PHE A 43 -10.51 9.05 8.21
C PHE A 43 -11.12 9.47 6.87
N THR A 44 -11.58 10.71 6.81
CA THR A 44 -12.00 11.35 5.57
C THR A 44 -10.91 12.33 5.16
N PRO A 45 -10.07 11.99 4.17
CA PRO A 45 -9.01 12.88 3.72
C PRO A 45 -9.57 14.10 2.99
N PRO A 46 -8.86 15.25 2.98
CA PRO A 46 -9.30 16.49 2.35
C PRO A 46 -9.25 16.46 0.80
N ALA A 47 -8.61 15.45 0.22
CA ALA A 47 -8.51 15.20 -1.21
C ALA A 47 -8.55 13.69 -1.50
N PRO A 48 -8.84 13.25 -2.73
CA PRO A 48 -8.84 11.84 -3.09
C PRO A 48 -7.54 11.13 -2.72
N LEU A 49 -7.63 10.06 -1.92
CA LEU A 49 -6.53 9.21 -1.51
C LEU A 49 -6.77 7.78 -2.01
N TYR A 50 -5.91 7.33 -2.92
CA TYR A 50 -5.93 5.99 -3.47
C TYR A 50 -4.93 5.12 -2.73
N PHE A 51 -5.35 3.97 -2.21
CA PHE A 51 -4.49 3.15 -1.37
C PHE A 51 -4.60 1.66 -1.67
N VAL A 52 -3.52 0.95 -1.42
CA VAL A 52 -3.48 -0.52 -1.41
C VAL A 52 -3.68 -1.04 0.01
N LYS A 53 -4.10 -2.27 0.19
CA LYS A 53 -4.12 -2.85 1.53
C LYS A 53 -2.71 -3.03 2.09
N GLY A 54 -2.53 -2.74 3.36
CA GLY A 54 -1.39 -3.21 4.14
C GLY A 54 -1.69 -4.50 4.89
N ASN A 55 -1.00 -4.72 5.97
CA ASN A 55 -1.28 -5.84 6.88
C ASN A 55 -2.11 -5.43 8.10
N ASN A 56 -2.30 -4.15 8.32
CA ASN A 56 -3.05 -3.58 9.43
C ASN A 56 -4.29 -2.83 8.92
N GLU A 57 -5.22 -3.57 8.31
CA GLU A 57 -6.46 -3.03 7.77
C GLU A 57 -7.68 -3.70 8.40
N GLU A 58 -8.83 -3.03 8.34
CA GLU A 58 -10.13 -3.68 8.60
C GLU A 58 -10.64 -4.29 7.29
N PHE A 59 -10.37 -5.58 7.08
CA PHE A 59 -10.59 -6.26 5.80
C PHE A 59 -12.08 -6.38 5.42
N ASP A 60 -13.00 -6.29 6.37
CA ASP A 60 -14.44 -6.23 6.08
C ASP A 60 -14.82 -4.86 5.50
N VAL A 61 -14.18 -3.78 5.94
CA VAL A 61 -14.33 -2.44 5.34
C VAL A 61 -13.78 -2.42 3.92
N LEU A 62 -12.61 -3.05 3.67
CA LEU A 62 -12.06 -3.15 2.31
C LEU A 62 -12.96 -3.98 1.39
N ALA A 63 -13.54 -5.06 1.88
CA ALA A 63 -14.52 -5.85 1.12
C ALA A 63 -15.78 -5.03 0.80
N ALA A 64 -16.26 -4.22 1.75
CA ALA A 64 -17.38 -3.31 1.52
C ALA A 64 -17.04 -2.22 0.49
N ALA A 65 -15.80 -1.70 0.51
CA ALA A 65 -15.33 -0.71 -0.47
C ALA A 65 -15.34 -1.27 -1.89
N ILE A 66 -14.90 -2.51 -2.10
CA ILE A 66 -14.99 -3.22 -3.40
C ILE A 66 -16.46 -3.34 -3.85
N ALA A 67 -17.39 -3.53 -2.91
CA ALA A 67 -18.83 -3.59 -3.17
C ALA A 67 -19.49 -2.19 -3.33
N GLY A 68 -18.71 -1.12 -3.50
CA GLY A 68 -19.19 0.25 -3.73
C GLY A 68 -19.60 1.00 -2.45
N ARG A 69 -19.18 0.54 -1.27
CA ARG A 69 -19.44 1.17 0.02
C ARG A 69 -18.12 1.52 0.73
N PRO A 70 -17.36 2.49 0.24
CA PRO A 70 -16.10 2.90 0.85
C PRO A 70 -16.33 3.55 2.23
N PRO A 71 -15.34 3.53 3.15
CA PRO A 71 -15.45 4.14 4.47
C PRO A 71 -15.56 5.67 4.39
N SER A 72 -15.10 6.26 3.31
CA SER A 72 -15.22 7.68 2.99
C SER A 72 -15.27 7.86 1.47
N PRO A 73 -16.00 8.87 0.94
CA PRO A 73 -16.04 9.13 -0.50
C PRO A 73 -14.68 9.55 -1.08
N MET A 74 -13.75 10.00 -0.23
CA MET A 74 -12.40 10.41 -0.64
C MET A 74 -11.36 9.29 -0.48
N LEU A 75 -11.72 8.13 0.09
CA LEU A 75 -10.84 6.96 0.22
C LEU A 75 -11.15 5.94 -0.87
N HIS A 76 -10.20 5.70 -1.75
CA HIS A 76 -10.33 4.82 -2.90
C HIS A 76 -9.42 3.60 -2.74
N TYR A 77 -9.97 2.49 -2.28
CA TYR A 77 -9.21 1.25 -2.17
C TYR A 77 -8.95 0.64 -3.55
N LEU A 78 -7.68 0.40 -3.85
CA LEU A 78 -7.22 -0.32 -5.03
C LEU A 78 -7.01 -1.79 -4.67
N ALA A 79 -7.92 -2.64 -5.09
CA ALA A 79 -7.78 -4.09 -4.92
C ALA A 79 -6.57 -4.61 -5.72
N ASN A 80 -6.02 -5.77 -5.32
CA ASN A 80 -4.88 -6.35 -6.02
C ASN A 80 -5.19 -6.63 -7.49
N GLY A 81 -4.29 -6.19 -8.39
CA GLY A 81 -4.45 -6.27 -9.84
C GLY A 81 -4.40 -4.90 -10.52
N GLY A 82 -5.39 -4.61 -11.37
CA GLY A 82 -5.46 -3.38 -12.16
C GLY A 82 -5.67 -3.67 -13.66
N PRO A 83 -5.39 -2.71 -14.58
CA PRO A 83 -4.97 -1.35 -14.25
C PRO A 83 -6.13 -0.47 -13.78
N PHE A 84 -5.85 0.41 -12.84
CA PHE A 84 -6.75 1.48 -12.41
C PHE A 84 -6.32 2.80 -13.04
N ILE A 85 -7.26 3.68 -13.33
CA ILE A 85 -6.97 5.05 -13.76
C ILE A 85 -7.00 5.95 -12.53
N VAL A 86 -5.85 6.49 -12.17
CA VAL A 86 -5.68 7.38 -11.01
C VAL A 86 -5.08 8.69 -11.52
N GLY A 87 -5.91 9.70 -11.68
CA GLY A 87 -5.52 10.92 -12.38
C GLY A 87 -5.00 10.60 -13.78
N PRO A 88 -3.77 11.01 -14.15
CA PRO A 88 -3.21 10.74 -15.47
C PRO A 88 -2.55 9.36 -15.59
N TRP A 89 -2.47 8.59 -14.50
CA TRP A 89 -1.67 7.37 -14.45
C TRP A 89 -2.50 6.09 -14.56
N ARG A 90 -1.90 5.10 -15.22
CA ARG A 90 -2.32 3.70 -15.15
C ARG A 90 -1.59 3.05 -13.97
N VAL A 91 -2.35 2.69 -12.95
CA VAL A 91 -1.83 2.19 -11.67
C VAL A 91 -2.13 0.70 -11.53
N ALA A 92 -1.13 -0.07 -11.12
CA ALA A 92 -1.29 -1.44 -10.65
C ALA A 92 -1.11 -1.51 -9.14
N ALA A 93 -1.76 -2.46 -8.50
CA ALA A 93 -1.80 -2.63 -7.06
C ALA A 93 -1.50 -4.08 -6.65
N LEU A 94 -0.60 -4.27 -5.67
CA LEU A 94 -0.38 -5.56 -5.00
C LEU A 94 -0.10 -5.33 -3.51
N GLY A 95 -1.16 -4.98 -2.79
CA GLY A 95 -1.12 -4.73 -1.35
C GLY A 95 -1.11 -6.01 -0.52
N GLY A 96 -0.83 -5.83 0.78
CA GLY A 96 -0.70 -6.92 1.73
C GLY A 96 0.71 -7.50 1.82
N THR A 97 0.85 -8.60 2.58
CA THR A 97 2.15 -9.22 2.84
C THR A 97 2.27 -10.61 2.20
N PHE A 98 3.50 -11.05 1.97
CA PHE A 98 3.78 -12.38 1.46
C PHE A 98 3.79 -13.42 2.59
N ALA A 99 3.01 -14.50 2.42
CA ALA A 99 3.04 -15.65 3.33
C ALA A 99 3.10 -16.95 2.50
N PRO A 100 4.22 -17.69 2.54
CA PRO A 100 4.36 -18.93 1.76
C PRO A 100 3.24 -19.94 2.00
N SER A 101 2.75 -20.04 3.23
CA SER A 101 1.67 -20.96 3.62
C SER A 101 0.31 -20.62 3.00
N TRP A 102 0.09 -19.38 2.59
CA TRP A 102 -1.17 -18.89 2.03
C TRP A 102 -1.06 -18.52 0.55
N TYR A 103 0.14 -18.52 0.00
CA TYR A 103 0.42 -18.01 -1.35
C TYR A 103 -0.35 -18.72 -2.46
N ASN A 104 -0.56 -20.04 -2.34
CA ASN A 104 -1.29 -20.85 -3.32
C ASN A 104 -2.79 -20.99 -2.99
N THR A 105 -3.30 -20.31 -1.97
CA THR A 105 -4.71 -20.28 -1.62
C THR A 105 -5.42 -19.23 -2.48
N PRO A 106 -6.55 -19.54 -3.13
CA PRO A 106 -7.33 -18.51 -3.83
C PRO A 106 -7.73 -17.37 -2.89
N ALA A 107 -7.70 -16.13 -3.38
CA ALA A 107 -8.00 -14.95 -2.54
C ALA A 107 -9.36 -15.03 -1.83
N SER A 108 -10.38 -15.58 -2.52
CA SER A 108 -11.73 -15.80 -1.97
C SER A 108 -11.81 -16.84 -0.86
N GLN A 109 -10.77 -17.66 -0.68
CA GLN A 109 -10.70 -18.71 0.32
C GLN A 109 -9.79 -18.36 1.51
N LEU A 110 -9.19 -17.17 1.50
CA LEU A 110 -8.39 -16.71 2.64
C LEU A 110 -9.29 -16.52 3.87
N PRO A 111 -9.01 -17.23 4.99
CA PRO A 111 -9.89 -17.16 6.15
C PRO A 111 -9.85 -15.77 6.79
N PRO A 112 -11.03 -15.18 7.07
CA PRO A 112 -11.12 -13.95 7.85
C PRO A 112 -10.71 -14.22 9.30
N SER A 113 -10.49 -13.14 10.05
CA SER A 113 -10.26 -13.25 11.50
C SER A 113 -11.42 -13.97 12.18
N LYS A 114 -11.12 -14.94 13.04
CA LYS A 114 -12.13 -15.70 13.79
C LYS A 114 -12.82 -14.90 14.89
N GLY A 115 -12.79 -13.57 14.83
CA GLY A 115 -13.43 -12.65 15.76
C GLY A 115 -13.49 -13.19 17.19
N ARG A 116 -12.54 -12.83 18.05
CA ARG A 116 -12.65 -13.18 19.48
C ARG A 116 -13.73 -12.31 20.09
N LYS A 117 -14.88 -12.91 20.37
CA LYS A 117 -15.89 -12.30 21.24
C LYS A 117 -15.21 -11.97 22.57
N SER A 118 -15.19 -10.69 22.91
CA SER A 118 -14.76 -10.16 24.22
C SER A 118 -13.30 -10.38 24.59
N MET A 119 -12.43 -9.42 24.26
CA MET A 119 -11.10 -9.29 24.86
C MET A 119 -10.69 -7.82 25.01
N SER A 120 -9.90 -7.51 26.06
CA SER A 120 -9.43 -6.17 26.41
C SER A 120 -8.63 -5.48 25.28
N ALA A 121 -8.52 -4.14 25.32
CA ALA A 121 -7.89 -3.30 24.32
C ALA A 121 -6.47 -3.76 23.87
N SER A 122 -5.66 -4.33 24.79
CA SER A 122 -4.33 -4.89 24.47
C SER A 122 -4.35 -6.11 23.53
N LEU A 123 -5.53 -6.71 23.31
CA LEU A 123 -5.73 -7.89 22.47
C LEU A 123 -6.39 -7.56 21.11
N LYS A 124 -6.82 -6.32 20.89
CA LYS A 124 -7.33 -5.85 19.60
C LYS A 124 -6.23 -5.84 18.50
N LEU A 125 -4.96 -5.62 18.89
CA LEU A 125 -3.80 -5.78 17.99
C LEU A 125 -3.69 -7.20 17.40
N GLY A 126 -4.32 -8.21 18.00
CA GLY A 126 -4.34 -9.58 17.51
C GLY A 126 -5.31 -9.84 16.35
N LYS A 127 -6.33 -8.98 16.13
CA LYS A 127 -7.37 -9.21 15.11
C LYS A 127 -6.80 -9.21 13.69
N SER A 128 -5.97 -8.24 13.34
CA SER A 128 -5.44 -8.15 11.99
C SER A 128 -4.43 -9.27 11.68
N ARG A 129 -3.70 -9.79 12.68
CA ARG A 129 -2.71 -10.87 12.49
C ARG A 129 -3.35 -12.22 12.16
N ASP A 130 -4.54 -12.49 12.65
CA ASP A 130 -5.26 -13.75 12.39
C ASP A 130 -6.01 -13.73 11.06
N ASP A 131 -6.30 -12.55 10.52
CA ASP A 131 -6.98 -12.40 9.24
C ASP A 131 -6.02 -12.67 8.07
N LYS A 132 -6.28 -13.72 7.32
CA LYS A 132 -5.38 -14.13 6.22
C LYS A 132 -5.60 -13.33 4.94
N ARG A 133 -6.67 -12.55 4.85
CA ARG A 133 -6.90 -11.59 3.75
C ARG A 133 -5.85 -10.48 3.73
N ARG A 134 -5.05 -10.35 4.79
CA ARG A 134 -3.85 -9.48 4.84
C ARG A 134 -2.74 -9.89 3.87
N HIS A 135 -2.77 -11.11 3.37
CA HIS A 135 -1.78 -11.60 2.44
C HIS A 135 -2.21 -11.39 0.99
N PHE A 136 -1.24 -11.27 0.10
CA PHE A 136 -1.49 -11.44 -1.32
C PHE A 136 -1.21 -12.88 -1.75
N VAL A 137 -1.83 -13.30 -2.83
CA VAL A 137 -1.81 -14.68 -3.32
C VAL A 137 -1.29 -14.78 -4.75
N ARG A 138 -1.01 -16.01 -5.19
CA ARG A 138 -0.41 -16.29 -6.50
C ARG A 138 -1.22 -15.73 -7.66
N ASP A 139 -2.54 -15.87 -7.63
CA ASP A 139 -3.40 -15.41 -8.73
C ASP A 139 -3.34 -13.90 -8.89
N GLU A 140 -3.27 -13.14 -7.79
CA GLU A 140 -3.10 -11.69 -7.80
C GLU A 140 -1.73 -11.30 -8.38
N VAL A 141 -0.68 -12.03 -8.02
CA VAL A 141 0.68 -11.84 -8.58
C VAL A 141 0.69 -12.12 -10.08
N LEU A 142 0.06 -13.20 -10.55
CA LEU A 142 -0.04 -13.52 -11.97
C LEU A 142 -0.85 -12.48 -12.73
N ALA A 143 -1.93 -11.98 -12.16
CA ALA A 143 -2.69 -10.87 -12.74
C ALA A 143 -1.83 -9.61 -12.90
N CYS A 144 -1.05 -9.23 -11.88
CA CYS A 144 -0.11 -8.11 -11.98
C CYS A 144 0.97 -8.33 -13.05
N LYS A 145 1.55 -9.54 -13.14
CA LYS A 145 2.58 -9.86 -14.14
C LYS A 145 2.07 -9.77 -15.60
N ALA A 146 0.77 -9.92 -15.81
CA ALA A 146 0.14 -9.82 -17.13
C ALA A 146 -0.12 -8.36 -17.57
N LEU A 147 0.04 -7.38 -16.67
CA LEU A 147 -0.20 -5.98 -17.00
C LEU A 147 0.98 -5.37 -17.77
N ALA A 148 0.66 -4.42 -18.65
CA ALA A 148 1.62 -3.65 -19.42
C ALA A 148 1.25 -2.16 -19.45
N ASN A 149 2.24 -1.32 -19.77
CA ASN A 149 2.07 0.13 -19.85
C ASN A 149 1.56 0.72 -18.52
N ILE A 150 2.17 0.32 -17.42
CA ILE A 150 1.86 0.80 -16.08
C ILE A 150 2.79 1.96 -15.73
N ASP A 151 2.19 3.06 -15.31
CA ASP A 151 2.91 4.25 -14.86
C ASP A 151 3.39 4.08 -13.41
N LEU A 152 2.50 3.65 -12.54
CA LEU A 152 2.79 3.46 -11.13
C LEU A 152 2.37 2.07 -10.65
N PHE A 153 3.27 1.39 -9.96
CA PHE A 153 2.96 0.16 -9.24
C PHE A 153 3.05 0.42 -7.74
N LEU A 154 1.97 0.14 -7.02
CA LEU A 154 1.90 0.26 -5.57
C LEU A 154 1.95 -1.14 -4.96
N THR A 155 2.88 -1.35 -4.04
CA THR A 155 2.89 -2.54 -3.18
C THR A 155 2.96 -2.13 -1.71
N HIS A 156 2.63 -3.04 -0.81
CA HIS A 156 2.91 -2.81 0.60
C HIS A 156 4.28 -3.39 0.98
N GLU A 157 4.60 -4.60 0.52
CA GLU A 157 5.89 -5.26 0.76
C GLU A 157 7.01 -4.75 -0.15
N ALA A 158 8.26 -4.86 0.33
CA ALA A 158 9.48 -4.49 -0.39
C ALA A 158 9.94 -5.56 -1.39
N PRO A 159 10.48 -5.20 -2.57
CA PRO A 159 11.22 -6.12 -3.43
C PRO A 159 12.61 -6.45 -2.86
N ARG A 160 13.16 -7.59 -3.25
CA ARG A 160 14.51 -8.04 -2.86
C ARG A 160 15.62 -7.35 -3.66
N PRO A 161 16.83 -7.07 -3.09
CA PRO A 161 17.13 -7.17 -1.66
C PRO A 161 16.61 -5.95 -0.91
N PHE A 162 16.12 -6.17 0.32
CA PHE A 162 15.76 -5.10 1.24
C PHE A 162 16.26 -5.46 2.63
N TYR A 163 17.16 -4.65 3.18
CA TYR A 163 17.73 -4.82 4.51
C TYR A 163 17.28 -3.68 5.41
N PRO A 164 16.25 -3.88 6.25
CA PRO A 164 15.83 -2.83 7.19
C PRO A 164 16.99 -2.40 8.09
N ALA A 165 17.03 -1.13 8.47
CA ALA A 165 18.08 -0.55 9.29
C ALA A 165 18.36 -1.41 10.54
N GLY A 166 19.65 -1.68 10.79
CA GLY A 166 20.08 -2.53 11.90
C GLY A 166 19.83 -4.03 11.73
N ARG A 167 19.24 -4.49 10.61
CA ARG A 167 19.01 -5.91 10.32
C ARG A 167 19.94 -6.45 9.24
N ARG A 168 20.41 -7.69 9.44
CA ARG A 168 21.27 -8.39 8.46
C ARG A 168 20.49 -9.37 7.57
N ILE A 169 19.20 -9.54 7.83
CA ILE A 169 18.35 -10.46 7.10
C ILE A 169 17.59 -9.67 6.02
N ASP A 170 17.66 -10.14 4.81
CA ASP A 170 16.92 -9.61 3.68
C ASP A 170 15.41 -9.85 3.88
N ALA A 171 14.66 -8.78 4.12
CA ALA A 171 13.23 -8.81 4.30
C ALA A 171 12.46 -8.76 2.97
N GLY A 172 13.12 -8.41 1.86
CA GLY A 172 12.51 -8.28 0.54
C GLY A 172 11.94 -9.58 -0.02
N LYS A 173 11.03 -9.47 -0.96
CA LYS A 173 10.31 -10.59 -1.57
C LYS A 173 10.69 -10.80 -3.04
N THR A 174 11.24 -11.96 -3.36
CA THR A 174 11.62 -12.33 -4.75
C THR A 174 10.41 -12.26 -5.70
N VAL A 175 9.23 -12.63 -5.23
CA VAL A 175 8.00 -12.59 -6.03
C VAL A 175 7.69 -11.18 -6.57
N LEU A 176 8.04 -10.13 -5.82
CA LEU A 176 7.89 -8.75 -6.28
C LEU A 176 8.91 -8.39 -7.36
N ASN A 177 10.14 -8.92 -7.28
CA ASN A 177 11.12 -8.76 -8.35
C ASN A 177 10.62 -9.37 -9.67
N ASP A 178 9.97 -10.54 -9.59
CA ASP A 178 9.37 -11.19 -10.76
C ASP A 178 8.25 -10.35 -11.39
N VAL A 179 7.42 -9.68 -10.55
CA VAL A 179 6.39 -8.75 -11.04
C VAL A 179 7.03 -7.52 -11.69
N LEU A 180 8.01 -6.90 -11.03
CA LEU A 180 8.73 -5.74 -11.57
C LEU A 180 9.41 -6.05 -12.92
N ALA A 181 10.05 -7.21 -13.02
CA ALA A 181 10.72 -7.66 -14.26
C ALA A 181 9.72 -7.89 -15.41
N ALA A 182 8.52 -8.40 -15.11
CA ALA A 182 7.48 -8.67 -16.12
C ALA A 182 6.71 -7.41 -16.52
N MET A 183 6.24 -6.62 -15.54
CA MET A 183 5.39 -5.44 -15.73
C MET A 183 6.17 -4.22 -16.20
N LYS A 184 7.38 -4.00 -15.67
CA LYS A 184 8.26 -2.84 -15.93
C LYS A 184 7.53 -1.50 -15.78
N PRO A 185 6.93 -1.19 -14.62
CA PRO A 185 6.28 0.08 -14.40
C PRO A 185 7.30 1.23 -14.45
N ARG A 186 6.85 2.46 -14.72
CA ARG A 186 7.74 3.64 -14.72
C ARG A 186 8.25 3.99 -13.32
N LEU A 187 7.40 3.78 -12.31
CA LEU A 187 7.73 3.99 -10.89
C LEU A 187 7.08 2.90 -10.04
N HIS A 188 7.79 2.45 -9.02
CA HIS A 188 7.28 1.54 -7.99
C HIS A 188 7.42 2.18 -6.62
N LEU A 189 6.33 2.18 -5.82
CA LEU A 189 6.32 2.62 -4.43
C LEU A 189 5.91 1.47 -3.52
N PHE A 190 6.56 1.38 -2.35
CA PHE A 190 6.25 0.37 -1.33
C PHE A 190 6.40 0.92 0.09
N GLY A 191 5.84 0.24 1.12
CA GLY A 191 5.85 0.61 2.53
C GLY A 191 6.33 -0.50 3.45
N HIS A 192 5.57 -0.74 4.54
CA HIS A 192 5.70 -1.86 5.49
C HIS A 192 6.92 -1.82 6.42
N HIS A 193 8.05 -1.37 5.95
CA HIS A 193 9.29 -1.40 6.73
C HIS A 193 9.61 -0.09 7.44
N HIS A 194 8.79 0.94 7.22
CA HIS A 194 8.90 2.26 7.84
C HIS A 194 10.30 2.88 7.64
N GLU A 195 10.83 2.73 6.43
CA GLU A 195 12.15 3.21 6.07
C GLU A 195 12.16 3.76 4.65
N PHE A 196 12.61 5.00 4.51
CA PHE A 196 12.77 5.60 3.20
C PHE A 196 13.96 5.01 2.46
N THR A 197 13.73 4.52 1.24
CA THR A 197 14.79 4.07 0.33
C THR A 197 14.48 4.50 -1.10
N ASP A 198 15.49 4.77 -1.91
CA ASP A 198 15.35 5.04 -3.34
C ASP A 198 16.41 4.24 -4.09
N SER A 199 15.99 3.31 -4.91
CA SER A 199 16.91 2.36 -5.54
C SER A 199 16.32 1.75 -6.81
N MET A 200 17.19 1.19 -7.66
CA MET A 200 16.76 0.44 -8.84
C MET A 200 16.53 -1.04 -8.49
N ARG A 201 15.38 -1.57 -8.90
CA ARG A 201 15.03 -2.99 -8.76
C ARG A 201 14.52 -3.52 -10.12
N GLN A 202 15.19 -4.54 -10.66
CA GLN A 202 14.84 -5.11 -11.98
C GLN A 202 14.72 -4.06 -13.11
N GLY A 203 15.55 -3.01 -13.05
CA GLY A 203 15.49 -1.89 -14.00
C GLY A 203 14.37 -0.87 -13.74
N VAL A 204 13.63 -0.99 -12.63
CA VAL A 204 12.56 -0.10 -12.21
C VAL A 204 13.01 0.71 -11.00
N ARG A 205 12.79 2.04 -11.03
CA ARG A 205 12.99 2.86 -9.83
C ARG A 205 11.96 2.48 -8.78
N SER A 206 12.44 2.03 -7.62
CA SER A 206 11.62 1.54 -6.51
C SER A 206 11.92 2.35 -5.26
N ILE A 207 10.90 3.03 -4.73
CA ILE A 207 11.01 3.90 -3.57
C ILE A 207 10.21 3.29 -2.42
N GLY A 208 10.90 3.02 -1.31
CA GLY A 208 10.29 2.69 -0.03
C GLY A 208 9.91 3.98 0.70
N LEU A 209 8.67 4.04 1.18
CA LEU A 209 8.17 5.16 1.95
C LEU A 209 8.28 4.88 3.45
N ASP A 210 8.66 5.90 4.21
CA ASP A 210 8.61 5.86 5.68
C ASP A 210 7.18 6.09 6.16
N VAL A 211 6.92 5.90 7.46
CA VAL A 211 5.60 6.24 8.05
C VAL A 211 5.28 7.72 7.84
N VAL A 212 4.00 8.02 7.73
CA VAL A 212 3.49 9.36 7.44
C VAL A 212 3.98 10.43 8.41
N THR A 213 4.31 10.06 9.64
CA THR A 213 4.84 10.98 10.67
C THR A 213 6.32 11.36 10.49
N LYS A 214 7.00 10.81 9.49
CA LYS A 214 8.41 11.13 9.23
C LYS A 214 8.62 11.82 7.89
N SER A 215 8.05 11.27 6.83
CA SER A 215 8.24 11.84 5.50
C SER A 215 7.17 11.39 4.51
N TYR A 216 7.04 12.15 3.43
CA TYR A 216 6.16 11.87 2.30
C TYR A 216 6.83 12.28 1.00
N LEU A 217 6.22 11.96 -0.15
CA LEU A 217 6.73 12.38 -1.46
C LEU A 217 5.73 13.27 -2.19
N LEU A 218 6.28 14.23 -2.93
CA LEU A 218 5.61 14.86 -4.06
C LEU A 218 6.22 14.35 -5.36
N ILE A 219 5.37 14.01 -6.31
CA ILE A 219 5.76 13.39 -7.57
C ILE A 219 5.21 14.21 -8.73
N ASN A 220 6.08 14.64 -9.64
CA ASN A 220 5.62 15.26 -10.89
C ASN A 220 5.03 14.18 -11.80
N ALA A 221 3.77 14.35 -12.17
CA ALA A 221 3.00 13.34 -12.90
C ALA A 221 3.52 13.02 -14.31
N GLU A 222 4.23 13.93 -14.94
CA GLU A 222 4.75 13.78 -16.31
C GLU A 222 6.17 13.22 -16.32
N THR A 223 7.03 13.79 -15.45
CA THR A 223 8.47 13.49 -15.45
C THR A 223 8.87 12.38 -14.47
N PHE A 224 7.99 12.02 -13.52
CA PHE A 224 8.25 11.11 -12.41
C PHE A 224 9.41 11.57 -11.50
N LYS A 225 9.76 12.87 -11.55
CA LYS A 225 10.65 13.46 -10.55
C LYS A 225 9.94 13.47 -9.20
N THR A 226 10.67 13.09 -8.18
CA THR A 226 10.16 13.01 -6.80
C THR A 226 10.91 13.99 -5.92
N GLU A 227 10.21 14.55 -4.97
CA GLU A 227 10.74 15.36 -3.89
C GLU A 227 10.30 14.72 -2.57
N ARG A 228 11.26 14.35 -1.72
CA ARG A 228 10.99 13.90 -0.36
C ARG A 228 10.92 15.10 0.57
N LEU A 229 9.88 15.14 1.37
CA LEU A 229 9.66 16.16 2.38
C LEU A 229 9.48 15.50 3.75
N ASP A 230 10.02 16.14 4.78
CA ASP A 230 9.80 15.72 6.16
C ASP A 230 8.46 16.28 6.67
N THR A 231 7.83 15.56 7.60
CA THR A 231 6.51 15.89 8.15
C THR A 231 6.57 16.98 9.21
#